data_f8fb5268ad9bbee77aa6227acb13510a
#
_entry.id   f8fb5268ad9bbee77aa6227acb13510a
#
_cell.length_a   1.000
_cell.length_b   1.000
_cell.length_c   1.000
_cell.angle_alpha   90.00
_cell.angle_beta   90.00
_cell.angle_gamma   90.00
#
_symmetry.space_group_name_H-M   'P 1'
#
loop_
_entity.id
_entity.type
_entity.pdbx_description
1 polymer ?
#
loop_
_entity_poly.entity_id
_entity_poly.type
_entity_poly.pdbx_seq_one_letter_code
_entity_poly.pdbx_strand_id
1 'polypeptide(L)'
;MKVNKHYAQLEESYLFSNIAHKVADYQAAHPDADIIRLGIGDVTLPLAKSVVEALHAASEEQGHKETFHGYIPSEQGYPFLREAIRDYYARRGVRLDTAEIFISDGAKSDLGNLLDLFDVDNTVLVPDPVY
;
A
#
# COMPACT_ATOMS: atom_id res chain seq x y z
N MET A 1 -27.02 11.22 -16.09
CA MET A 1 -25.67 11.18 -15.51
C MET A 1 -24.66 11.29 -16.66
N LYS A 2 -23.63 12.12 -16.54
CA LYS A 2 -22.59 12.24 -17.57
C LYS A 2 -21.33 11.50 -17.09
N VAL A 3 -20.80 10.62 -17.92
CA VAL A 3 -19.54 9.91 -17.64
C VAL A 3 -18.37 10.85 -17.92
N ASN A 4 -17.32 10.75 -17.12
CA ASN A 4 -16.08 11.50 -17.37
C ASN A 4 -15.47 11.06 -18.71
N LYS A 5 -15.48 11.97 -19.69
CA LYS A 5 -15.01 11.71 -21.05
C LYS A 5 -13.52 11.36 -21.15
N HIS A 6 -12.74 11.72 -20.15
CA HIS A 6 -11.31 11.39 -20.12
C HIS A 6 -11.04 9.89 -19.93
N TYR A 7 -12.00 9.14 -19.36
CA TYR A 7 -11.88 7.68 -19.32
C TYR A 7 -11.81 7.02 -20.71
N ALA A 8 -12.47 7.63 -21.70
CA ALA A 8 -12.41 7.13 -23.07
C ALA A 8 -11.04 7.39 -23.77
N GLN A 9 -10.17 8.15 -23.15
CA GLN A 9 -8.82 8.45 -23.64
C GLN A 9 -7.75 7.56 -22.99
N LEU A 10 -8.12 6.76 -21.97
CA LEU A 10 -7.20 5.81 -21.35
C LEU A 10 -6.93 4.65 -22.31
N GLU A 11 -5.70 4.16 -22.30
CA GLU A 11 -5.36 2.93 -23.00
C GLU A 11 -6.17 1.75 -22.45
N GLU A 12 -6.61 0.87 -23.35
CA GLU A 12 -7.46 -0.28 -23.01
C GLU A 12 -6.76 -1.33 -22.13
N SER A 13 -5.44 -1.29 -22.07
CA SER A 13 -4.69 -2.30 -21.32
C SER A 13 -3.54 -1.72 -20.52
N TYR A 14 -3.40 -2.26 -19.32
CA TYR A 14 -2.29 -1.97 -18.44
C TYR A 14 -1.07 -2.85 -18.80
N LEU A 15 0.12 -2.24 -18.87
CA LEU A 15 1.37 -2.89 -19.30
C LEU A 15 1.59 -4.28 -18.64
N PHE A 16 1.38 -4.36 -17.33
CA PHE A 16 1.63 -5.61 -16.58
C PHE A 16 0.65 -6.72 -16.93
N SER A 17 -0.61 -6.39 -17.24
CA SER A 17 -1.60 -7.37 -17.72
C SER A 17 -1.18 -7.94 -19.07
N ASN A 18 -0.70 -7.07 -19.98
CA ASN A 18 -0.21 -7.51 -21.28
C ASN A 18 1.01 -8.42 -21.16
N ILE A 19 1.95 -8.10 -20.26
CA ILE A 19 3.11 -8.95 -20.01
C ILE A 19 2.68 -10.29 -19.42
N ALA A 20 1.73 -10.31 -18.49
CA ALA A 20 1.22 -11.53 -17.90
C ALA A 20 0.59 -12.45 -18.97
N HIS A 21 -0.21 -11.90 -19.89
CA HIS A 21 -0.77 -12.66 -21.01
C HIS A 21 0.32 -13.22 -21.91
N LYS A 22 1.30 -12.42 -22.33
CA LYS A 22 2.43 -12.86 -23.15
C LYS A 22 3.24 -13.99 -22.50
N VAL A 23 3.45 -13.90 -21.18
CA VAL A 23 4.13 -14.97 -20.42
C VAL A 23 3.29 -16.24 -20.42
N ALA A 24 1.97 -16.14 -20.20
CA ALA A 24 1.09 -17.29 -20.22
C ALA A 24 1.05 -17.97 -21.60
N ASP A 25 0.94 -17.18 -22.67
CA ASP A 25 0.95 -17.68 -24.04
C ASP A 25 2.28 -18.36 -24.39
N TYR A 26 3.39 -17.75 -23.97
CA TYR A 26 4.71 -18.36 -24.20
C TYR A 26 4.87 -19.66 -23.43
N GLN A 27 4.47 -19.71 -22.16
CA GLN A 27 4.53 -20.92 -21.33
C GLN A 27 3.65 -22.05 -21.91
N ALA A 28 2.47 -21.69 -22.45
CA ALA A 28 1.59 -22.66 -23.09
C ALA A 28 2.20 -23.25 -24.37
N ALA A 29 2.91 -22.42 -25.15
CA ALA A 29 3.61 -22.87 -26.37
C ALA A 29 4.92 -23.63 -26.07
N HIS A 30 5.52 -23.37 -24.90
CA HIS A 30 6.81 -23.94 -24.48
C HIS A 30 6.71 -24.48 -23.04
N PRO A 31 6.05 -25.60 -22.78
CA PRO A 31 5.78 -26.11 -21.43
C PRO A 31 7.03 -26.35 -20.58
N ASP A 32 8.16 -26.72 -21.22
CA ASP A 32 9.43 -27.00 -20.55
C ASP A 32 10.32 -25.76 -20.37
N ALA A 33 9.86 -24.57 -20.77
CA ALA A 33 10.66 -23.37 -20.66
C ALA A 33 10.74 -22.90 -19.20
N ASP A 34 11.95 -22.66 -18.72
CA ASP A 34 12.19 -22.00 -17.44
C ASP A 34 12.21 -20.47 -17.66
N ILE A 35 11.12 -19.82 -17.25
CA ILE A 35 10.92 -18.37 -17.46
C ILE A 35 11.44 -17.58 -16.26
N ILE A 36 12.52 -16.84 -16.45
CA ILE A 36 13.04 -15.88 -15.46
C ILE A 36 12.25 -14.59 -15.57
N ARG A 37 11.52 -14.25 -14.50
CA ARG A 37 10.69 -13.03 -14.42
C ARG A 37 11.48 -11.89 -13.78
N LEU A 38 11.85 -10.89 -14.57
CA LEU A 38 12.57 -9.68 -14.14
C LEU A 38 11.67 -8.43 -14.19
N GLY A 39 10.37 -8.61 -14.09
CA GLY A 39 9.38 -7.56 -14.23
C GLY A 39 9.14 -6.81 -12.92
N ILE A 40 8.01 -7.06 -12.28
CA ILE A 40 7.58 -6.38 -11.05
C ILE A 40 8.36 -6.90 -9.86
N GLY A 41 8.86 -5.98 -9.01
CA GLY A 41 9.34 -6.34 -7.68
C GLY A 41 8.17 -6.78 -6.80
N ASP A 42 8.31 -7.94 -6.19
CA ASP A 42 7.29 -8.51 -5.31
C ASP A 42 7.94 -9.06 -4.04
N VAL A 43 7.14 -9.23 -2.99
CA VAL A 43 7.57 -9.92 -1.78
C VAL A 43 7.70 -11.41 -2.06
N THR A 44 8.87 -11.97 -1.80
CA THR A 44 9.19 -13.39 -2.09
C THR A 44 9.28 -14.26 -0.84
N LEU A 45 9.24 -13.64 0.34
CA LEU A 45 9.33 -14.35 1.62
C LEU A 45 7.99 -14.29 2.36
N PRO A 46 7.64 -15.36 3.08
CA PRO A 46 6.47 -15.36 3.94
C PRO A 46 6.63 -14.34 5.08
N LEU A 47 5.51 -14.00 5.71
CA LEU A 47 5.51 -13.15 6.89
C LEU A 47 6.36 -13.76 8.01
N ALA A 48 7.06 -12.91 8.74
CA ALA A 48 7.76 -13.34 9.94
C ALA A 48 6.78 -13.92 10.98
N LYS A 49 7.22 -14.92 11.74
CA LYS A 49 6.38 -15.60 12.74
C LYS A 49 5.73 -14.62 13.72
N SER A 50 6.47 -13.61 14.18
CA SER A 50 5.95 -12.58 15.09
C SER A 50 4.81 -11.76 14.49
N VAL A 51 4.84 -11.52 13.16
CA VAL A 51 3.75 -10.82 12.47
C VAL A 51 2.50 -11.70 12.39
N VAL A 52 2.66 -12.99 12.08
CA VAL A 52 1.54 -13.94 12.04
C VAL A 52 0.90 -14.08 13.43
N GLU A 53 1.71 -14.19 14.48
CA GLU A 53 1.23 -14.26 15.87
C GLU A 53 0.47 -13.00 16.27
N ALA A 54 0.96 -11.81 15.89
CA ALA A 54 0.28 -10.55 16.16
C ALA A 54 -1.06 -10.42 15.42
N LEU A 55 -1.14 -10.90 14.19
CA LEU A 55 -2.39 -10.94 13.42
C LEU A 55 -3.42 -11.86 14.05
N HIS A 56 -3.00 -13.03 14.54
CA HIS A 56 -3.88 -13.95 15.27
C HIS A 56 -4.40 -13.31 16.56
N ALA A 57 -3.51 -12.70 17.36
CA ALA A 57 -3.91 -12.02 18.60
C ALA A 57 -4.89 -10.87 18.32
N ALA A 58 -4.63 -10.03 17.33
CA ALA A 58 -5.52 -8.95 16.97
C ALA A 58 -6.89 -9.44 16.46
N SER A 59 -6.92 -10.58 15.76
CA SER A 59 -8.18 -11.20 15.34
C SER A 59 -8.99 -11.73 16.53
N GLU A 60 -8.32 -12.34 17.50
CA GLU A 60 -8.95 -12.83 18.74
C GLU A 60 -9.52 -11.69 19.58
N GLU A 61 -8.79 -10.59 19.72
CA GLU A 61 -9.26 -9.37 20.41
C GLU A 61 -10.58 -8.85 19.83
N GLN A 62 -10.77 -8.91 18.51
CA GLN A 62 -12.02 -8.49 17.87
C GLN A 62 -13.21 -9.42 18.16
N GLY A 63 -12.96 -10.63 18.62
CA GLY A 63 -13.99 -11.61 18.98
C GLY A 63 -14.60 -11.41 20.37
N HIS A 64 -14.00 -10.58 21.21
CA HIS A 64 -14.42 -10.36 22.59
C HIS A 64 -14.94 -8.94 22.79
N LYS A 65 -16.10 -8.83 23.48
CA LYS A 65 -16.74 -7.51 23.72
C LYS A 65 -15.82 -6.52 24.45
N GLU A 66 -14.98 -7.02 25.36
CA GLU A 66 -14.12 -6.24 26.22
C GLU A 66 -12.91 -5.67 25.49
N THR A 67 -12.49 -6.31 24.42
CA THR A 67 -11.30 -5.96 23.62
C THR A 67 -11.64 -5.56 22.19
N PHE A 68 -12.91 -5.57 21.83
CA PHE A 68 -13.37 -5.15 20.51
C PHE A 68 -13.03 -3.67 20.25
N HIS A 69 -12.39 -3.43 19.12
CA HIS A 69 -12.05 -2.10 18.64
C HIS A 69 -12.99 -1.71 17.50
N GLY A 70 -13.91 -0.81 17.79
CA GLY A 70 -14.80 -0.24 16.79
C GLY A 70 -14.23 1.02 16.15
N TYR A 71 -15.13 1.86 15.61
CA TYR A 71 -14.75 3.17 15.10
C TYR A 71 -14.17 4.03 16.23
N ILE A 72 -12.96 4.54 16.01
CA ILE A 72 -12.29 5.41 16.99
C ILE A 72 -12.52 6.88 16.68
N PRO A 73 -12.61 7.75 17.71
CA PRO A 73 -12.79 9.19 17.52
C PRO A 73 -11.57 9.86 16.88
N SER A 74 -10.38 9.26 16.97
CA SER A 74 -9.16 9.80 16.37
C SER A 74 -9.01 9.33 14.92
N GLU A 75 -9.13 10.25 14.00
CA GLU A 75 -8.93 10.00 12.56
C GLU A 75 -7.47 9.70 12.18
N GLN A 76 -6.53 9.90 13.10
CA GLN A 76 -5.10 9.67 12.88
C GLN A 76 -4.64 8.22 13.10
N GLY A 77 -5.51 7.35 13.62
CA GLY A 77 -5.17 5.98 13.99
C GLY A 77 -4.99 5.77 15.49
N TYR A 78 -4.85 4.53 15.90
CA TYR A 78 -4.73 4.15 17.32
C TYR A 78 -3.50 4.77 17.99
N PRO A 79 -3.64 5.32 19.21
CA PRO A 79 -2.53 5.94 19.93
C PRO A 79 -1.33 4.99 20.11
N PHE A 80 -1.57 3.74 20.50
CA PHE A 80 -0.50 2.77 20.73
C PHE A 80 0.37 2.53 19.46
N LEU A 81 -0.24 2.53 18.29
CA LEU A 81 0.49 2.34 17.04
C LEU A 81 1.30 3.59 16.68
N ARG A 82 0.71 4.77 16.84
CA ARG A 82 1.39 6.06 16.60
C ARG A 82 2.58 6.24 17.56
N GLU A 83 2.43 5.86 18.81
CA GLU A 83 3.52 5.85 19.79
C GLU A 83 4.63 4.87 19.41
N ALA A 84 4.28 3.66 19.00
CA ALA A 84 5.25 2.68 18.53
C ALA A 84 6.03 3.17 17.30
N ILE A 85 5.37 3.84 16.37
CA ILE A 85 5.99 4.46 15.19
C ILE A 85 6.91 5.60 15.61
N ARG A 86 6.47 6.50 16.48
CA ARG A 86 7.31 7.57 17.05
C ARG A 86 8.59 7.01 17.65
N ASP A 87 8.47 5.97 18.47
CA ASP A 87 9.60 5.36 19.16
C ASP A 87 10.54 4.62 18.19
N TYR A 88 9.98 4.05 17.13
CA TYR A 88 10.77 3.46 16.04
C TYR A 88 11.66 4.51 15.36
N TYR A 89 11.11 5.68 15.04
CA TYR A 89 11.86 6.78 14.45
C TYR A 89 12.87 7.40 15.44
N ALA A 90 12.49 7.54 16.71
CA ALA A 90 13.37 8.09 17.75
C ALA A 90 14.65 7.25 17.91
N ARG A 91 14.56 5.92 17.84
CA ARG A 91 15.74 5.02 17.88
C ARG A 91 16.69 5.22 16.70
N ARG A 92 16.27 5.90 15.67
CA ARG A 92 17.05 6.24 14.45
C ARG A 92 17.43 7.71 14.38
N GLY A 93 17.26 8.44 15.49
CA GLY A 93 17.64 9.85 15.58
C GLY A 93 16.63 10.84 15.03
N VAL A 94 15.44 10.38 14.60
CA VAL A 94 14.36 11.23 14.11
C VAL A 94 13.35 11.44 15.23
N ARG A 95 13.10 12.69 15.60
CA ARG A 95 12.10 13.05 16.62
C ARG A 95 10.82 13.51 15.95
N LEU A 96 9.74 12.78 16.21
CA LEU A 96 8.38 13.11 15.76
C LEU A 96 7.48 13.29 16.98
N ASP A 97 6.48 14.15 16.85
CA ASP A 97 5.32 14.15 17.73
C ASP A 97 4.30 13.12 17.22
N THR A 98 3.51 12.55 18.11
CA THR A 98 2.42 11.65 17.70
C THR A 98 1.36 12.37 16.85
N ALA A 99 1.22 13.68 16.98
CA ALA A 99 0.35 14.50 16.14
C ALA A 99 0.81 14.60 14.68
N GLU A 100 2.07 14.27 14.39
CA GLU A 100 2.64 14.26 13.03
C GLU A 100 2.51 12.90 12.34
N ILE A 101 1.89 11.90 13.01
CA ILE A 101 1.79 10.53 12.52
C ILE A 101 0.33 10.21 12.21
N PHE A 102 0.06 9.86 10.97
CA PHE A 102 -1.24 9.45 10.46
C PHE A 102 -1.15 8.02 9.94
N ILE A 103 -2.10 7.19 10.32
CA ILE A 103 -2.19 5.80 9.86
C ILE A 103 -3.18 5.72 8.72
N SER A 104 -2.76 5.10 7.63
CA SER A 104 -3.58 4.85 6.45
C SER A 104 -3.56 3.38 6.05
N ASP A 105 -4.32 3.05 5.04
CA ASP A 105 -4.38 1.71 4.45
C ASP A 105 -3.30 1.47 3.38
N GLY A 106 -2.39 2.42 3.18
CA GLY A 106 -1.23 2.26 2.33
C GLY A 106 -0.82 3.51 1.55
N ALA A 107 0.39 3.48 1.00
CA ALA A 107 1.02 4.62 0.33
C ALA A 107 0.23 5.15 -0.89
N LYS A 108 -0.50 4.30 -1.60
CA LYS A 108 -1.33 4.74 -2.74
C LYS A 108 -2.48 5.63 -2.30
N SER A 109 -3.13 5.27 -1.21
CA SER A 109 -4.19 6.09 -0.62
C SER A 109 -3.64 7.42 -0.12
N ASP A 110 -2.48 7.41 0.53
CA ASP A 110 -1.82 8.64 0.99
C ASP A 110 -1.48 9.57 -0.17
N LEU A 111 -0.87 9.03 -1.24
CA LEU A 111 -0.54 9.81 -2.43
C LEU A 111 -1.80 10.37 -3.12
N GLY A 112 -2.88 9.60 -3.17
CA GLY A 112 -4.16 10.07 -3.68
C GLY A 112 -4.73 11.22 -2.85
N ASN A 113 -4.72 11.08 -1.53
CA ASN A 113 -5.23 12.09 -0.60
C ASN A 113 -4.38 13.37 -0.58
N LEU A 114 -3.06 13.28 -0.80
CA LEU A 114 -2.19 14.44 -0.89
C LEU A 114 -2.60 15.40 -2.03
N LEU A 115 -3.20 14.89 -3.10
CA LEU A 115 -3.69 15.73 -4.19
C LEU A 115 -4.79 16.69 -3.75
N ASP A 116 -5.59 16.31 -2.76
CA ASP A 116 -6.66 17.15 -2.23
C ASP A 116 -6.13 18.27 -1.29
N LEU A 117 -4.89 18.13 -0.80
CA LEU A 117 -4.25 19.12 0.07
C LEU A 117 -3.58 20.27 -0.71
N PHE A 118 -3.27 20.05 -1.97
CA PHE A 118 -2.52 21.01 -2.78
C PHE A 118 -3.34 21.49 -3.97
N ASP A 119 -3.20 22.77 -4.30
CA ASP A 119 -3.83 23.35 -5.47
C ASP A 119 -3.14 22.86 -6.76
N VAL A 120 -3.83 22.99 -7.89
CA VAL A 120 -3.37 22.57 -9.21
C VAL A 120 -2.18 23.38 -9.74
N ASP A 121 -1.91 24.55 -9.18
CA ASP A 121 -0.81 25.44 -9.60
C ASP A 121 0.55 25.06 -8.98
N ASN A 122 0.63 23.93 -8.28
CA ASN A 122 1.87 23.44 -7.71
C ASN A 122 2.73 22.68 -8.74
N THR A 123 4.05 22.83 -8.61
CA THR A 123 5.01 22.02 -9.36
C THR A 123 5.47 20.84 -8.51
N VAL A 124 5.25 19.64 -9.01
CA VAL A 124 5.67 18.39 -8.35
C VAL A 124 6.87 17.81 -9.08
N LEU A 125 7.95 17.54 -8.34
CA LEU A 125 9.13 16.86 -8.85
C LEU A 125 8.97 15.36 -8.63
N VAL A 126 9.05 14.60 -9.71
CA VAL A 126 9.01 13.13 -9.67
C VAL A 126 10.28 12.56 -10.30
N PRO A 127 10.84 11.47 -9.76
CA PRO A 127 11.92 10.75 -10.44
C PRO A 127 11.44 10.16 -11.77
N ASP A 128 12.35 9.94 -12.70
CA ASP A 128 12.07 9.21 -13.93
C ASP A 128 13.22 8.23 -14.21
N PRO A 129 12.94 6.92 -14.27
CA PRO A 129 11.63 6.27 -14.16
C PRO A 129 11.09 6.18 -12.74
N VAL A 130 9.78 6.19 -12.59
CA VAL A 130 9.06 6.01 -11.32
C VAL A 130 7.80 5.15 -11.52
N TYR A 131 7.41 4.47 -10.46
CA TYR A 131 6.15 3.73 -10.43
C TYR A 131 4.93 4.66 -10.42
#